data_98d303285e3846c3b7295964759205dc
#
_entry.id   98d303285e3846c3b7295964759205dc
#
_cell.length_a   1.000
_cell.length_b   1.000
_cell.length_c   1.000
_cell.angle_alpha   90.00
_cell.angle_beta   90.00
_cell.angle_gamma   90.00
#
_symmetry.space_group_name_H-M   'P 1'
#
loop_
_entity.id
_entity.type
_entity.pdbx_description
1 polymer ?
#
loop_
_entity_poly.entity_id
_entity_poly.type
_entity_poly.pdbx_seq_one_letter_code
_entity_poly.pdbx_strand_id
1 'polypeptide(L)'
;MLIDRPTHDACMRRHGDHRPNAALHGEGIRTASLGILALGAGLAVASCHPEPSRATRSVNATRGSAPAAGTAPLAADDGQWVRPAKDFASTRFSALGEINTTNVARLRVVATFSTGVERGHEAAPIVVGGTMYVVTPFPNFVYALDLTKPGLPIKWKYNPKPEAASQGVACCDVVNRGAVYDDGKIFFNTLDDHTIALDAATGKPVWDTKVGDIQIGETITMAPLVVKGRVLVGDSGGEMGVRGWLKGLDESSGKVVWTAYHTGPDKDVLIGPSFKAFYAKDRGKDLGVSTWPPDMWKIGGGTMWGWISYDPALDLIYYGSGNPGPWNPDVRPGDNKWSTTIFARRPETGEAVWGYQLTPHDVHDYDGINEQILIDLPIGGRTRHVLVRPERNGYVYVIDRTTGEVISAQPYGYVNSSSGVDIKTGLLAANPEKAPAVGKVVRDICPAAPGTKDWQPSAYSPRTGLVYIPHQNLCMDEEGVAANYIAGTPYVGMNVKIFAGPGGNRGVFEAWNPATGREVWSIKEDLPVWSGTVVTAGDLAFYGTMDGWFKAVDARTGALLWQFKTGSGIIGQPITYRGPDGHQYVAVLSGIGGWAGAIVAGGLDSRDSSAAAGFVNAVRDLPSRTTKGGMLYLFAL
;
A
#
# COMPACT_ATOMS: atom_id res chain seq x y z
N MET A 1 23.66 -27.84 -47.71
CA MET A 1 22.84 -28.93 -48.22
C MET A 1 21.40 -28.51 -48.10
N LEU A 2 20.88 -28.06 -49.19
CA LEU A 2 19.52 -27.62 -49.47
C LEU A 2 18.52 -28.79 -49.28
N ILE A 3 17.26 -28.39 -49.05
CA ILE A 3 15.98 -28.96 -49.52
C ILE A 3 14.95 -28.66 -48.44
N ASP A 4 13.93 -27.96 -48.56
CA ASP A 4 12.98 -27.36 -49.51
C ASP A 4 11.61 -27.33 -48.80
N ARG A 5 10.92 -26.23 -48.95
CA ARG A 5 9.50 -26.05 -48.56
C ARG A 5 8.59 -26.79 -49.55
N PRO A 6 7.31 -27.00 -49.23
CA PRO A 6 6.34 -26.27 -50.05
C PRO A 6 5.20 -25.58 -49.26
N THR A 7 4.88 -24.45 -49.79
CA THR A 7 3.65 -23.65 -49.73
C THR A 7 2.46 -24.39 -50.35
N HIS A 8 1.24 -24.18 -49.81
CA HIS A 8 0.07 -24.00 -50.68
C HIS A 8 -1.00 -23.13 -50.04
N ASP A 9 -1.40 -22.17 -50.86
CA ASP A 9 -2.41 -21.14 -50.72
C ASP A 9 -3.84 -21.66 -50.94
N ALA A 10 -4.77 -20.86 -50.39
CA ALA A 10 -6.06 -20.42 -50.91
C ALA A 10 -7.20 -21.42 -51.21
N CYS A 11 -8.37 -21.13 -50.66
CA CYS A 11 -9.54 -20.78 -51.47
C CYS A 11 -10.70 -20.20 -50.66
N MET A 12 -11.13 -19.03 -51.07
CA MET A 12 -12.43 -18.39 -50.75
C MET A 12 -13.59 -19.09 -51.46
N ARG A 13 -14.80 -19.00 -50.88
CA ARG A 13 -16.11 -18.55 -51.47
C ARG A 13 -17.23 -18.89 -50.49
N ARG A 14 -17.94 -17.92 -50.02
CA ARG A 14 -19.22 -17.22 -50.34
C ARG A 14 -20.40 -18.12 -50.75
N HIS A 15 -21.51 -17.77 -50.13
CA HIS A 15 -22.95 -17.83 -50.41
C HIS A 15 -23.73 -18.62 -49.36
N GLY A 16 -24.91 -18.22 -48.93
CA GLY A 16 -25.83 -17.15 -49.25
C GLY A 16 -27.04 -17.19 -48.32
N ASP A 17 -27.74 -16.11 -48.34
CA ASP A 17 -29.00 -15.82 -47.67
C ASP A 17 -30.06 -16.94 -47.73
N HIS A 18 -30.89 -17.00 -46.66
CA HIS A 18 -32.34 -17.14 -46.84
C HIS A 18 -33.06 -16.77 -45.53
N ARG A 19 -33.74 -15.65 -45.56
CA ARG A 19 -35.01 -15.48 -44.82
C ARG A 19 -36.15 -16.01 -45.69
N PRO A 20 -37.31 -16.43 -45.13
CA PRO A 20 -38.43 -15.50 -45.16
C PRO A 20 -39.34 -15.47 -43.92
N ASN A 21 -39.99 -14.34 -43.83
CA ASN A 21 -41.21 -13.91 -43.15
C ASN A 21 -42.38 -14.90 -43.15
N ALA A 22 -43.26 -14.75 -42.15
CA ALA A 22 -44.68 -14.42 -42.17
C ALA A 22 -45.32 -14.79 -40.84
N ALA A 23 -45.87 -13.95 -40.07
CA ALA A 23 -47.05 -13.09 -40.15
C ALA A 23 -48.32 -13.79 -39.63
N LEU A 24 -48.88 -13.14 -38.60
CA LEU A 24 -50.26 -12.70 -38.43
C LEU A 24 -51.24 -13.59 -37.59
N HIS A 25 -52.01 -12.80 -36.87
CA HIS A 25 -53.36 -12.95 -36.27
C HIS A 25 -53.35 -13.45 -34.82
N GLY A 26 -54.09 -12.82 -33.89
CA GLY A 26 -55.00 -11.66 -33.95
C GLY A 26 -55.95 -11.72 -32.75
N GLU A 27 -56.36 -10.57 -32.29
CA GLU A 27 -57.61 -10.26 -31.61
C GLU A 27 -57.90 -11.01 -30.28
N GLY A 28 -58.42 -10.41 -29.26
CA GLY A 28 -59.05 -9.12 -29.10
C GLY A 28 -59.78 -9.00 -27.77
N ILE A 29 -59.97 -7.75 -27.43
CA ILE A 29 -61.22 -7.17 -26.91
C ILE A 29 -61.56 -7.29 -25.40
N ARG A 30 -61.48 -6.12 -24.72
CA ARG A 30 -62.48 -5.39 -23.87
C ARG A 30 -63.09 -6.12 -22.67
N THR A 31 -63.32 -5.44 -21.54
CA THR A 31 -64.05 -4.21 -21.17
C THR A 31 -63.80 -3.90 -19.70
N ALA A 32 -63.55 -2.78 -19.27
CA ALA A 32 -64.24 -1.66 -18.62
C ALA A 32 -65.46 -2.01 -17.71
N SER A 33 -65.41 -1.45 -16.50
CA SER A 33 -66.50 -0.72 -15.79
C SER A 33 -66.13 -0.50 -14.34
N LEU A 34 -65.92 0.72 -13.91
CA LEU A 34 -66.82 1.68 -13.25
C LEU A 34 -67.58 1.16 -12.03
N GLY A 35 -67.39 1.91 -10.96
CA GLY A 35 -68.49 2.32 -10.11
C GLY A 35 -68.21 2.15 -8.62
N ILE A 36 -68.20 3.13 -7.87
CA ILE A 36 -69.12 3.98 -7.17
C ILE A 36 -68.57 4.35 -5.78
N LEU A 37 -68.62 5.62 -5.48
CA LEU A 37 -68.43 6.25 -4.17
C LEU A 37 -69.41 5.73 -3.11
N ALA A 38 -68.94 5.66 -1.87
CA ALA A 38 -69.81 5.87 -0.70
C ALA A 38 -69.04 6.67 0.35
N LEU A 39 -69.52 7.88 0.64
CA LEU A 39 -69.20 8.68 1.80
C LEU A 39 -69.72 7.99 3.08
N GLY A 40 -68.82 7.99 4.09
CA GLY A 40 -69.24 7.67 5.46
C GLY A 40 -68.43 8.53 6.43
N ALA A 41 -69.04 9.58 6.95
CA ALA A 41 -68.48 10.41 8.02
C ALA A 41 -68.50 9.65 9.34
N GLY A 42 -67.40 9.63 10.06
CA GLY A 42 -67.31 9.04 11.39
C GLY A 42 -66.23 9.71 12.21
N LEU A 43 -66.64 10.31 13.27
CA LEU A 43 -65.98 11.14 14.29
C LEU A 43 -64.52 10.80 14.62
N ALA A 44 -63.76 11.85 14.72
CA ALA A 44 -62.43 11.90 15.34
C ALA A 44 -62.49 11.65 16.85
N VAL A 45 -61.74 10.68 17.33
CA VAL A 45 -61.31 10.60 18.73
C VAL A 45 -59.77 10.72 18.71
N ALA A 46 -59.30 11.87 19.19
CA ALA A 46 -57.88 12.12 19.37
C ALA A 46 -57.36 11.28 20.54
N SER A 47 -56.55 10.29 20.25
CA SER A 47 -55.68 9.65 21.25
C SER A 47 -54.29 10.18 21.07
N CYS A 48 -53.87 11.09 21.95
CA CYS A 48 -52.49 11.48 22.11
C CYS A 48 -51.67 10.30 22.60
N HIS A 49 -50.82 9.74 21.74
CA HIS A 49 -49.70 8.93 22.16
C HIS A 49 -48.44 9.78 21.96
N PRO A 50 -47.60 9.95 22.97
CA PRO A 50 -46.34 10.69 22.80
C PRO A 50 -45.39 9.83 21.95
N GLU A 51 -44.92 10.39 20.83
CA GLU A 51 -43.74 9.87 20.10
C GLU A 51 -42.55 9.83 21.05
N PRO A 52 -41.74 8.75 21.03
CA PRO A 52 -40.46 8.76 21.75
C PRO A 52 -39.52 9.73 21.05
N SER A 53 -39.17 10.81 21.75
CA SER A 53 -38.15 11.74 21.37
C SER A 53 -36.85 10.97 21.00
N ARG A 54 -36.40 11.10 19.75
CA ARG A 54 -35.04 10.76 19.35
C ARG A 54 -34.09 11.57 20.21
N ALA A 55 -33.63 10.98 21.29
CA ALA A 55 -32.47 11.49 22.00
C ALA A 55 -31.27 11.38 21.07
N THR A 56 -30.88 12.49 20.49
CA THR A 56 -29.53 12.68 19.95
C THR A 56 -28.57 12.46 21.11
N ARG A 57 -28.05 11.23 21.21
CA ARG A 57 -26.86 10.99 22.03
C ARG A 57 -25.72 11.78 21.38
N SER A 58 -25.47 12.96 21.92
CA SER A 58 -24.17 13.60 21.81
C SER A 58 -23.15 12.62 22.40
N VAL A 59 -22.38 11.98 21.57
CA VAL A 59 -21.19 11.25 22.02
C VAL A 59 -20.25 12.34 22.52
N ASN A 60 -20.22 12.53 23.84
CA ASN A 60 -19.13 13.26 24.47
C ASN A 60 -17.86 12.49 24.19
N ALA A 61 -17.11 12.94 23.17
CA ALA A 61 -15.74 12.57 22.99
C ALA A 61 -15.00 13.03 24.25
N THR A 62 -14.64 12.11 25.11
CA THR A 62 -13.66 12.36 26.16
C THR A 62 -12.39 12.79 25.44
N ARG A 63 -12.12 14.10 25.45
CA ARG A 63 -10.86 14.67 24.99
C ARG A 63 -9.75 14.04 25.82
N GLY A 64 -9.11 12.98 25.30
CA GLY A 64 -7.81 12.58 25.76
C GLY A 64 -6.88 13.76 25.49
N SER A 65 -6.32 14.34 26.52
CA SER A 65 -5.29 15.38 26.37
C SER A 65 -4.15 14.79 25.54
N ALA A 66 -3.83 15.41 24.40
CA ALA A 66 -2.63 15.08 23.65
C ALA A 66 -1.42 15.12 24.60
N PRO A 67 -0.47 14.18 24.52
CA PRO A 67 0.73 14.24 25.32
C PRO A 67 1.42 15.59 25.08
N ALA A 68 2.03 16.14 26.13
CA ALA A 68 2.82 17.36 26.00
C ALA A 68 3.87 17.13 24.91
N ALA A 69 3.82 17.93 23.85
CA ALA A 69 4.76 17.86 22.74
C ALA A 69 6.19 17.94 23.31
N GLY A 70 7.08 17.09 22.81
CA GLY A 70 8.49 17.12 23.18
C GLY A 70 9.03 18.54 22.98
N THR A 71 9.64 19.10 24.02
CA THR A 71 10.17 20.47 24.04
C THR A 71 11.50 20.62 23.29
N ALA A 72 12.00 19.56 22.66
CA ALA A 72 13.22 19.63 21.87
C ALA A 72 12.99 20.46 20.58
N PRO A 73 13.88 21.40 20.25
CA PRO A 73 13.78 22.13 18.99
C PRO A 73 13.81 21.13 17.82
N LEU A 74 12.90 21.32 16.85
CA LEU A 74 12.94 20.55 15.60
C LEU A 74 14.25 20.84 14.87
N ALA A 75 14.89 19.81 14.30
CA ALA A 75 16.00 20.00 13.40
C ALA A 75 15.56 20.87 12.22
N ALA A 76 16.45 21.75 11.75
CA ALA A 76 16.16 22.60 10.59
C ALA A 76 15.88 21.72 9.37
N ASP A 77 14.76 21.97 8.67
CA ASP A 77 14.43 21.31 7.41
C ASP A 77 15.23 21.96 6.29
N ASP A 78 15.99 21.17 5.54
CA ASP A 78 16.74 21.62 4.37
C ASP A 78 15.85 22.00 3.18
N GLY A 79 14.55 21.71 3.29
CA GLY A 79 13.58 21.93 2.21
C GLY A 79 13.66 20.93 1.08
N GLN A 80 14.53 19.92 1.16
CA GLN A 80 14.68 18.88 0.15
C GLN A 80 13.75 17.70 0.45
N TRP A 81 13.53 16.83 -0.55
CA TRP A 81 12.80 15.57 -0.41
C TRP A 81 13.53 14.47 -1.18
N VAL A 82 14.59 13.92 -0.61
CA VAL A 82 15.56 13.07 -1.32
C VAL A 82 15.19 11.59 -1.41
N ARG A 83 14.15 11.16 -0.68
CA ARG A 83 13.61 9.78 -0.68
C ARG A 83 12.11 9.79 -0.38
N PRO A 84 11.34 8.75 -0.75
CA PRO A 84 9.87 8.73 -0.58
C PRO A 84 9.41 9.01 0.86
N ALA A 85 10.15 8.53 1.85
CA ALA A 85 9.81 8.69 3.26
C ALA A 85 10.36 9.98 3.92
N LYS A 86 10.95 10.90 3.18
CA LYS A 86 11.69 12.09 3.65
C LYS A 86 12.98 11.74 4.38
N ASP A 87 12.93 10.87 5.38
CA ASP A 87 14.05 10.49 6.24
C ASP A 87 14.21 8.97 6.36
N PHE A 88 15.27 8.53 7.01
CA PHE A 88 15.53 7.12 7.26
C PHE A 88 14.60 6.49 8.29
N ALA A 89 14.01 7.30 9.16
CA ALA A 89 13.07 6.85 10.19
C ALA A 89 11.65 6.66 9.66
N SER A 90 11.42 6.93 8.37
CA SER A 90 10.12 6.85 7.68
C SER A 90 9.02 7.72 8.30
N THR A 91 9.39 8.90 8.82
CA THR A 91 8.43 9.77 9.50
C THR A 91 7.50 10.51 8.54
N ARG A 92 7.91 10.76 7.31
CA ARG A 92 7.18 11.62 6.34
C ARG A 92 6.75 12.95 6.97
N PHE A 93 7.59 13.44 7.87
CA PHE A 93 7.44 14.73 8.53
C PHE A 93 8.34 15.76 7.87
N SER A 94 7.80 16.95 7.62
CA SER A 94 8.60 18.13 7.24
C SER A 94 8.53 19.20 8.32
N ALA A 95 9.68 19.75 8.69
CA ALA A 95 9.75 20.89 9.62
C ALA A 95 9.40 22.22 8.95
N LEU A 96 8.98 22.24 7.68
CA LEU A 96 8.42 23.42 7.03
C LEU A 96 7.03 23.74 7.62
N GLY A 97 6.79 25.01 7.93
CA GLY A 97 5.55 25.48 8.58
C GLY A 97 5.00 26.78 8.00
N GLU A 98 5.48 27.24 6.83
CA GLU A 98 4.92 28.40 6.14
C GLU A 98 3.43 28.17 5.79
N ILE A 99 3.13 26.99 5.21
CA ILE A 99 1.75 26.52 5.04
C ILE A 99 1.31 25.89 6.35
N ASN A 100 0.26 26.45 6.97
CA ASN A 100 -0.19 26.09 8.30
C ASN A 100 -1.72 26.17 8.44
N THR A 101 -2.24 25.82 9.61
CA THR A 101 -3.68 25.77 9.88
C THR A 101 -4.41 27.09 9.67
N THR A 102 -3.72 28.24 9.73
CA THR A 102 -4.35 29.57 9.57
C THR A 102 -4.40 30.06 8.13
N ASN A 103 -3.59 29.50 7.23
CA ASN A 103 -3.45 29.98 5.86
C ASN A 103 -3.72 28.94 4.77
N VAL A 104 -3.79 27.65 5.13
CA VAL A 104 -3.97 26.54 4.15
C VAL A 104 -5.22 26.70 3.29
N ALA A 105 -6.26 27.38 3.77
CA ALA A 105 -7.47 27.68 2.97
C ALA A 105 -7.18 28.50 1.71
N ARG A 106 -6.02 29.17 1.61
CA ARG A 106 -5.58 29.92 0.43
C ARG A 106 -4.75 29.09 -0.55
N LEU A 107 -4.47 27.84 -0.22
CA LEU A 107 -3.65 26.97 -1.04
C LEU A 107 -4.30 26.76 -2.41
N ARG A 108 -3.53 26.95 -3.47
CA ARG A 108 -4.00 26.85 -4.86
C ARG A 108 -3.01 26.09 -5.73
N VAL A 109 -3.48 25.53 -6.83
CA VAL A 109 -2.62 24.94 -7.86
C VAL A 109 -1.79 26.05 -8.51
N VAL A 110 -0.48 25.91 -8.50
CA VAL A 110 0.46 26.87 -9.13
C VAL A 110 1.14 26.27 -10.36
N ALA A 111 1.21 24.96 -10.45
CA ALA A 111 1.69 24.27 -11.65
C ALA A 111 1.14 22.85 -11.72
N THR A 112 1.08 22.31 -12.93
CA THR A 112 0.76 20.91 -13.21
C THR A 112 1.72 20.36 -14.27
N PHE A 113 1.95 19.04 -14.21
CA PHE A 113 2.74 18.34 -15.22
C PHE A 113 2.07 17.01 -15.55
N SER A 114 1.81 16.77 -16.86
CA SER A 114 1.29 15.49 -17.33
C SER A 114 2.44 14.49 -17.50
N THR A 115 2.34 13.33 -16.86
CA THR A 115 3.32 12.25 -17.01
C THR A 115 3.20 11.52 -18.34
N GLY A 116 2.06 11.64 -19.02
CA GLY A 116 1.73 10.90 -20.24
C GLY A 116 1.44 9.41 -19.99
N VAL A 117 1.23 9.00 -18.74
CA VAL A 117 0.92 7.61 -18.36
C VAL A 117 -0.37 7.60 -17.55
N GLU A 118 -1.40 6.93 -18.06
CA GLU A 118 -2.74 6.86 -17.45
C GLU A 118 -2.90 5.56 -16.66
N ARG A 119 -2.09 5.38 -15.61
CA ARG A 119 -2.05 4.21 -14.72
C ARG A 119 -1.92 4.65 -13.26
N GLY A 120 -1.87 3.70 -12.34
CA GLY A 120 -1.75 3.94 -10.92
C GLY A 120 -0.43 4.61 -10.50
N HIS A 121 -0.48 5.89 -10.12
CA HIS A 121 0.68 6.66 -9.68
C HIS A 121 0.85 6.57 -8.17
N GLU A 122 1.64 5.61 -7.70
CA GLU A 122 1.93 5.40 -6.27
C GLU A 122 3.18 6.14 -5.77
N ALA A 123 3.98 6.69 -6.68
CA ALA A 123 5.26 7.31 -6.35
C ALA A 123 5.12 8.59 -5.51
N ALA A 124 6.08 8.84 -4.63
CA ALA A 124 6.40 10.17 -4.15
C ALA A 124 7.34 10.84 -5.17
N PRO A 125 7.09 12.08 -5.62
CA PRO A 125 8.12 12.87 -6.26
C PRO A 125 9.28 13.11 -5.28
N ILE A 126 10.52 13.28 -5.79
CA ILE A 126 11.64 13.72 -4.94
C ILE A 126 12.18 15.06 -5.44
N VAL A 127 12.70 15.88 -4.52
CA VAL A 127 13.17 17.24 -4.82
C VAL A 127 14.57 17.44 -4.29
N VAL A 128 15.47 17.83 -5.18
CA VAL A 128 16.88 18.09 -4.86
C VAL A 128 17.38 19.30 -5.66
N GLY A 129 17.92 20.31 -4.99
CA GLY A 129 18.61 21.42 -5.64
C GLY A 129 17.81 22.13 -6.74
N GLY A 130 16.52 22.36 -6.56
CA GLY A 130 15.65 23.03 -7.57
C GLY A 130 15.25 22.11 -8.74
N THR A 131 15.42 20.80 -8.60
CA THR A 131 14.97 19.79 -9.56
C THR A 131 14.00 18.83 -8.88
N MET A 132 12.86 18.57 -9.52
CA MET A 132 11.94 17.54 -9.10
C MET A 132 12.08 16.32 -10.01
N TYR A 133 12.23 15.14 -9.41
CA TYR A 133 12.28 13.88 -10.15
C TYR A 133 10.97 13.12 -9.93
N VAL A 134 10.40 12.65 -11.04
CA VAL A 134 9.11 11.94 -11.07
C VAL A 134 9.30 10.61 -11.77
N VAL A 135 8.95 9.51 -11.09
CA VAL A 135 8.91 8.17 -11.67
C VAL A 135 7.47 7.80 -11.97
N THR A 136 7.23 7.23 -13.14
CA THR A 136 5.88 6.77 -13.53
C THR A 136 5.70 5.27 -13.23
N PRO A 137 4.46 4.76 -13.14
CA PRO A 137 4.20 3.34 -13.33
C PRO A 137 4.76 2.89 -14.68
N PHE A 138 4.64 1.60 -15.02
CA PHE A 138 5.09 1.13 -16.36
C PHE A 138 4.65 2.12 -17.46
N PRO A 139 5.54 2.54 -18.35
CA PRO A 139 6.86 1.98 -18.65
C PRO A 139 8.03 2.60 -17.86
N ASN A 140 7.79 3.05 -16.63
CA ASN A 140 8.79 3.49 -15.66
C ASN A 140 9.65 4.69 -16.15
N PHE A 141 9.03 5.66 -16.83
CA PHE A 141 9.72 6.89 -17.20
C PHE A 141 10.22 7.63 -15.96
N VAL A 142 11.40 8.22 -16.07
CA VAL A 142 11.92 9.16 -15.08
C VAL A 142 12.04 10.53 -15.72
N TYR A 143 11.41 11.52 -15.10
CA TYR A 143 11.49 12.93 -15.51
C TYR A 143 12.29 13.72 -14.49
N ALA A 144 13.15 14.62 -14.93
CA ALA A 144 13.70 15.71 -14.15
C ALA A 144 13.06 17.02 -14.58
N LEU A 145 12.34 17.68 -13.68
CA LEU A 145 11.61 18.91 -13.92
C LEU A 145 12.36 20.09 -13.29
N ASP A 146 12.47 21.20 -14.01
CA ASP A 146 13.11 22.42 -13.55
C ASP A 146 12.15 23.27 -12.71
N LEU A 147 12.35 23.27 -11.40
CA LEU A 147 11.54 24.07 -10.45
C LEU A 147 11.94 25.56 -10.45
N THR A 148 13.06 25.93 -11.09
CA THR A 148 13.53 27.33 -11.18
C THR A 148 12.83 28.11 -12.27
N LYS A 149 12.05 27.45 -13.11
CA LYS A 149 11.36 28.04 -14.27
C LYS A 149 9.85 27.77 -14.21
N PRO A 150 9.04 28.73 -14.66
CA PRO A 150 7.59 28.53 -14.76
C PRO A 150 7.26 27.38 -15.72
N GLY A 151 6.16 26.65 -15.43
CA GLY A 151 5.66 25.59 -16.28
C GLY A 151 6.38 24.25 -16.17
N LEU A 152 7.32 24.10 -15.23
CA LEU A 152 8.05 22.85 -14.94
C LEU A 152 8.70 22.22 -16.20
N PRO A 153 9.54 22.96 -16.96
CA PRO A 153 10.14 22.41 -18.16
C PRO A 153 10.99 21.17 -17.83
N ILE A 154 10.96 20.19 -18.73
CA ILE A 154 11.72 18.96 -18.59
C ILE A 154 13.21 19.29 -18.83
N LYS A 155 14.06 19.03 -17.83
CA LYS A 155 15.53 19.07 -17.98
C LYS A 155 16.01 17.87 -18.78
N TRP A 156 15.51 16.69 -18.41
CA TRP A 156 15.74 15.45 -19.12
C TRP A 156 14.61 14.44 -18.82
N LYS A 157 14.47 13.46 -19.72
CA LYS A 157 13.58 12.30 -19.56
C LYS A 157 14.40 11.05 -19.87
N TYR A 158 14.31 10.07 -18.98
CA TYR A 158 14.84 8.73 -19.20
C TYR A 158 13.72 7.74 -19.51
N ASN A 159 13.94 6.88 -20.52
CA ASN A 159 13.04 5.79 -20.88
C ASN A 159 13.79 4.47 -20.78
N PRO A 160 13.57 3.66 -19.73
CA PRO A 160 14.25 2.39 -19.53
C PRO A 160 13.86 1.32 -20.55
N LYS A 161 12.67 1.45 -21.20
CA LYS A 161 12.10 0.46 -22.12
C LYS A 161 11.99 -0.93 -21.48
N PRO A 162 11.30 -1.06 -20.33
CA PRO A 162 11.16 -2.33 -19.65
C PRO A 162 10.46 -3.36 -20.54
N GLU A 163 10.74 -4.64 -20.31
CA GLU A 163 10.14 -5.73 -21.04
C GLU A 163 8.61 -5.75 -20.87
N ALA A 164 7.88 -5.69 -21.98
CA ALA A 164 6.42 -5.59 -21.97
C ALA A 164 5.73 -6.78 -21.29
N ALA A 165 6.36 -7.95 -21.29
CA ALA A 165 5.87 -9.17 -20.65
C ALA A 165 5.74 -9.03 -19.13
N SER A 166 6.51 -8.13 -18.49
CA SER A 166 6.42 -7.87 -17.04
C SER A 166 5.03 -7.44 -16.59
N GLN A 167 4.25 -6.79 -17.47
CA GLN A 167 2.88 -6.39 -17.16
C GLN A 167 1.94 -7.59 -16.94
N GLY A 168 2.22 -8.73 -17.57
CA GLY A 168 1.39 -9.93 -17.49
C GLY A 168 1.61 -10.73 -16.20
N VAL A 169 2.73 -10.51 -15.52
CA VAL A 169 3.10 -11.20 -14.27
C VAL A 169 3.06 -10.28 -13.05
N ALA A 170 2.79 -9.00 -13.24
CA ALA A 170 2.58 -8.08 -12.13
C ALA A 170 1.18 -8.31 -11.52
N CYS A 171 1.14 -8.80 -10.30
CA CYS A 171 -0.09 -9.18 -9.59
C CYS A 171 -1.14 -8.05 -9.53
N CYS A 172 -0.72 -6.86 -9.12
CA CYS A 172 -1.58 -5.83 -8.55
C CYS A 172 -1.44 -4.49 -9.29
N ASP A 173 -1.46 -4.49 -10.63
CA ASP A 173 -1.17 -3.39 -11.55
C ASP A 173 0.35 -3.09 -11.67
N VAL A 174 0.69 -2.23 -12.60
CA VAL A 174 2.04 -1.94 -13.07
C VAL A 174 2.66 -0.74 -12.36
N VAL A 175 2.43 -0.63 -11.06
CA VAL A 175 2.77 0.52 -10.23
C VAL A 175 4.28 0.67 -9.98
N ASN A 176 4.69 1.87 -9.54
CA ASN A 176 6.03 2.17 -9.06
C ASN A 176 5.95 3.13 -7.89
N ARG A 177 6.67 2.87 -6.79
CA ARG A 177 6.58 3.65 -5.55
C ARG A 177 7.63 4.74 -5.40
N GLY A 178 8.46 4.95 -6.45
CA GLY A 178 9.35 6.10 -6.55
C GLY A 178 10.83 5.79 -6.69
N ALA A 179 11.63 6.82 -6.46
CA ALA A 179 13.08 6.79 -6.56
C ALA A 179 13.72 7.36 -5.30
N VAL A 180 15.03 7.20 -5.18
CA VAL A 180 15.86 7.82 -4.15
C VAL A 180 17.03 8.56 -4.81
N TYR A 181 17.39 9.70 -4.24
CA TYR A 181 18.60 10.44 -4.59
C TYR A 181 19.68 10.17 -3.54
N ASP A 182 20.88 9.85 -3.99
CA ASP A 182 22.09 9.82 -3.18
C ASP A 182 23.31 10.13 -4.04
N ASP A 183 24.28 10.87 -3.50
CA ASP A 183 25.58 11.19 -4.11
C ASP A 183 25.52 11.51 -5.61
N GLY A 184 24.63 12.43 -6.02
CA GLY A 184 24.50 12.87 -7.42
C GLY A 184 23.81 11.90 -8.36
N LYS A 185 23.21 10.84 -7.84
CA LYS A 185 22.52 9.81 -8.63
C LYS A 185 21.06 9.66 -8.24
N ILE A 186 20.25 9.23 -9.18
CA ILE A 186 18.86 8.80 -8.98
C ILE A 186 18.82 7.28 -9.13
N PHE A 187 18.36 6.60 -8.10
CA PHE A 187 18.16 5.16 -8.11
C PHE A 187 16.67 4.86 -8.17
N PHE A 188 16.27 3.98 -9.06
CA PHE A 188 14.88 3.54 -9.22
C PHE A 188 14.84 2.11 -9.76
N ASN A 189 13.68 1.48 -9.68
CA ASN A 189 13.45 0.15 -10.20
C ASN A 189 12.50 0.17 -11.39
N THR A 190 12.62 -0.82 -12.27
CA THR A 190 11.64 -1.09 -13.32
C THR A 190 10.84 -2.35 -13.01
N LEU A 191 9.68 -2.47 -13.65
CA LEU A 191 8.76 -3.58 -13.41
C LEU A 191 9.35 -4.95 -13.83
N ASP A 192 10.29 -4.96 -14.76
CA ASP A 192 10.99 -6.14 -15.28
C ASP A 192 12.31 -6.45 -14.55
N ASP A 193 12.36 -6.08 -13.25
CA ASP A 193 13.45 -6.44 -12.33
C ASP A 193 14.80 -5.78 -12.60
N HIS A 194 14.83 -4.60 -13.18
CA HIS A 194 16.05 -3.81 -13.25
C HIS A 194 16.11 -2.79 -12.13
N THR A 195 17.26 -2.68 -11.49
CA THR A 195 17.64 -1.54 -10.64
C THR A 195 18.61 -0.69 -11.40
N ILE A 196 18.34 0.61 -11.51
CA ILE A 196 19.06 1.53 -12.39
C ILE A 196 19.53 2.74 -11.59
N ALA A 197 20.78 3.15 -11.79
CA ALA A 197 21.32 4.41 -11.33
C ALA A 197 21.48 5.37 -12.51
N LEU A 198 20.90 6.57 -12.39
CA LEU A 198 21.07 7.65 -13.36
C LEU A 198 21.92 8.77 -12.75
N ASP A 199 22.78 9.40 -13.52
CA ASP A 199 23.35 10.68 -13.18
C ASP A 199 22.23 11.73 -13.04
N ALA A 200 22.09 12.32 -11.87
CA ALA A 200 20.95 13.18 -11.53
C ALA A 200 20.92 14.47 -12.38
N ALA A 201 22.07 14.97 -12.83
CA ALA A 201 22.15 16.20 -13.63
C ALA A 201 21.78 15.97 -15.09
N THR A 202 22.13 14.80 -15.65
CA THR A 202 22.04 14.53 -17.11
C THR A 202 21.00 13.46 -17.48
N GLY A 203 20.55 12.64 -16.53
CA GLY A 203 19.67 11.50 -16.79
C GLY A 203 20.33 10.33 -17.52
N LYS A 204 21.66 10.35 -17.67
CA LYS A 204 22.39 9.24 -18.29
C LYS A 204 22.53 8.08 -17.31
N PRO A 205 22.36 6.82 -17.77
CA PRO A 205 22.58 5.67 -16.90
C PRO A 205 24.05 5.57 -16.49
N VAL A 206 24.28 5.40 -15.19
CA VAL A 206 25.60 5.09 -14.60
C VAL A 206 25.81 3.59 -14.61
N TRP A 207 24.78 2.86 -14.19
CA TRP A 207 24.70 1.40 -14.28
C TRP A 207 23.23 0.96 -14.35
N ASP A 208 23.03 -0.26 -14.84
CA ASP A 208 21.75 -0.93 -14.99
C ASP A 208 21.96 -2.42 -14.68
N THR A 209 21.26 -2.93 -13.67
CA THR A 209 21.45 -4.31 -13.18
C THR A 209 20.11 -5.03 -13.11
N LYS A 210 20.00 -6.13 -13.86
CA LYS A 210 18.87 -7.06 -13.72
C LYS A 210 19.06 -7.87 -12.43
N VAL A 211 18.07 -7.84 -11.55
CA VAL A 211 18.15 -8.46 -10.22
C VAL A 211 17.12 -9.56 -9.99
N GLY A 212 16.18 -9.77 -10.91
CA GLY A 212 15.13 -10.78 -10.84
C GLY A 212 14.82 -11.40 -12.20
N ASP A 213 13.77 -12.23 -12.26
CA ASP A 213 13.38 -12.96 -13.47
C ASP A 213 11.85 -13.00 -13.62
N ILE A 214 11.33 -12.20 -14.56
CA ILE A 214 9.90 -12.18 -14.88
C ILE A 214 9.36 -13.53 -15.38
N GLN A 215 10.22 -14.45 -15.83
CA GLN A 215 9.80 -15.77 -16.31
C GLN A 215 9.24 -16.65 -15.17
N ILE A 216 9.65 -16.36 -13.94
CA ILE A 216 9.11 -17.04 -12.74
C ILE A 216 8.10 -16.17 -11.99
N GLY A 217 7.78 -14.97 -12.51
CA GLY A 217 6.81 -14.05 -11.91
C GLY A 217 7.39 -13.02 -10.96
N GLU A 218 8.74 -12.86 -10.90
CA GLU A 218 9.36 -11.75 -10.17
C GLU A 218 9.03 -10.42 -10.85
N THR A 219 8.81 -9.38 -10.06
CA THR A 219 8.66 -7.99 -10.50
C THR A 219 9.10 -7.06 -9.37
N ILE A 220 9.41 -5.79 -9.67
CA ILE A 220 9.75 -4.81 -8.64
C ILE A 220 8.83 -3.60 -8.73
N THR A 221 8.12 -3.31 -7.64
CA THR A 221 7.21 -2.16 -7.52
C THR A 221 7.67 -1.14 -6.46
N MET A 222 8.57 -1.52 -5.57
CA MET A 222 9.06 -0.68 -4.48
C MET A 222 10.06 0.40 -4.93
N ALA A 223 10.17 1.47 -4.15
CA ALA A 223 11.30 2.40 -4.25
C ALA A 223 12.53 1.80 -3.55
N PRO A 224 13.74 1.91 -4.11
CA PRO A 224 14.94 1.48 -3.43
C PRO A 224 15.27 2.39 -2.23
N LEU A 225 16.11 1.89 -1.31
CA LEU A 225 16.71 2.70 -0.25
C LEU A 225 18.23 2.63 -0.38
N VAL A 226 18.91 3.78 -0.33
CA VAL A 226 20.38 3.83 -0.29
C VAL A 226 20.86 4.07 1.14
N VAL A 227 21.73 3.17 1.62
CA VAL A 227 22.30 3.21 2.97
C VAL A 227 23.75 2.74 2.92
N LYS A 228 24.70 3.58 3.36
CA LYS A 228 26.12 3.20 3.52
C LYS A 228 26.74 2.55 2.26
N GLY A 229 26.48 3.12 1.09
CA GLY A 229 26.99 2.59 -0.18
C GLY A 229 26.30 1.28 -0.64
N ARG A 230 25.13 0.98 -0.13
CA ARG A 230 24.27 -0.14 -0.57
C ARG A 230 22.95 0.38 -1.08
N VAL A 231 22.56 -0.05 -2.27
CA VAL A 231 21.22 0.12 -2.82
C VAL A 231 20.42 -1.12 -2.44
N LEU A 232 19.41 -0.93 -1.61
CA LEU A 232 18.56 -2.01 -1.07
C LEU A 232 17.30 -2.12 -1.90
N VAL A 233 17.03 -3.31 -2.42
CA VAL A 233 15.87 -3.63 -3.25
C VAL A 233 15.30 -4.99 -2.89
N GLY A 234 13.98 -5.12 -2.94
CA GLY A 234 13.27 -6.38 -2.78
C GLY A 234 12.41 -6.68 -4.01
N ASP A 235 11.68 -7.77 -3.95
CA ASP A 235 10.85 -8.30 -5.03
C ASP A 235 9.36 -8.29 -4.72
N SER A 236 8.55 -8.46 -5.76
CA SER A 236 7.13 -8.80 -5.73
C SER A 236 6.91 -10.14 -6.42
N GLY A 237 5.69 -10.70 -6.36
CA GLY A 237 5.33 -11.93 -7.06
C GLY A 237 5.01 -13.10 -6.13
N GLY A 238 4.68 -12.84 -4.86
CA GLY A 238 4.24 -13.89 -3.92
C GLY A 238 3.10 -14.72 -4.48
N GLU A 239 2.16 -14.10 -5.18
CA GLU A 239 1.00 -14.72 -5.85
C GLU A 239 1.38 -15.53 -7.10
N MET A 240 2.62 -15.43 -7.56
CA MET A 240 3.19 -16.27 -8.63
C MET A 240 4.05 -17.41 -8.07
N GLY A 241 4.12 -17.56 -6.74
CA GLY A 241 4.98 -18.55 -6.07
C GLY A 241 6.46 -18.19 -6.12
N VAL A 242 6.77 -16.89 -6.14
CA VAL A 242 8.15 -16.40 -6.05
C VAL A 242 8.68 -16.59 -4.63
N ARG A 243 9.94 -17.02 -4.51
CA ARG A 243 10.66 -17.06 -3.24
C ARG A 243 11.21 -15.67 -2.94
N GLY A 244 10.56 -14.96 -2.02
CA GLY A 244 10.88 -13.58 -1.70
C GLY A 244 12.30 -13.33 -1.21
N TRP A 245 12.86 -12.17 -1.54
CA TRP A 245 14.20 -11.77 -1.18
C TRP A 245 14.35 -10.26 -0.94
N LEU A 246 15.44 -9.90 -0.23
CA LEU A 246 16.02 -8.55 -0.19
C LEU A 246 17.47 -8.64 -0.67
N LYS A 247 17.88 -7.76 -1.59
CA LYS A 247 19.25 -7.65 -2.10
C LYS A 247 19.87 -6.32 -1.73
N GLY A 248 21.18 -6.35 -1.44
CA GLY A 248 22.02 -5.18 -1.33
C GLY A 248 22.98 -5.11 -2.51
N LEU A 249 22.88 -4.04 -3.30
CA LEU A 249 23.76 -3.76 -4.42
C LEU A 249 24.82 -2.74 -4.00
N ASP A 250 26.01 -2.85 -4.55
CA ASP A 250 27.03 -1.81 -4.42
C ASP A 250 26.59 -0.55 -5.16
N GLU A 251 26.53 0.57 -4.46
CA GLU A 251 25.99 1.83 -4.99
C GLU A 251 26.76 2.35 -6.21
N SER A 252 28.08 2.11 -6.25
CA SER A 252 28.93 2.63 -7.32
C SER A 252 28.86 1.81 -8.60
N SER A 253 28.69 0.51 -8.48
CA SER A 253 28.80 -0.45 -9.60
C SER A 253 27.51 -1.19 -9.95
N GLY A 254 26.48 -1.16 -9.09
CA GLY A 254 25.27 -1.92 -9.25
C GLY A 254 25.42 -3.43 -9.01
N LYS A 255 26.58 -3.92 -8.62
CA LYS A 255 26.78 -5.36 -8.36
C LYS A 255 26.05 -5.80 -7.11
N VAL A 256 25.32 -6.93 -7.20
CA VAL A 256 24.73 -7.58 -6.03
C VAL A 256 25.85 -8.06 -5.10
N VAL A 257 25.84 -7.55 -3.87
CA VAL A 257 26.82 -7.88 -2.82
C VAL A 257 26.32 -9.00 -1.94
N TRP A 258 25.02 -8.97 -1.61
CA TRP A 258 24.35 -10.01 -0.82
C TRP A 258 22.88 -10.17 -1.24
N THR A 259 22.37 -11.37 -1.00
CA THR A 259 20.94 -11.71 -1.15
C THR A 259 20.48 -12.40 0.11
N ALA A 260 19.42 -11.91 0.74
CA ALA A 260 18.75 -12.51 1.87
C ALA A 260 17.37 -12.98 1.43
N TYR A 261 17.15 -14.29 1.37
CA TYR A 261 15.82 -14.85 1.13
C TYR A 261 14.97 -14.80 2.41
N HIS A 262 13.65 -14.86 2.25
CA HIS A 262 12.73 -14.83 3.41
C HIS A 262 12.14 -16.21 3.74
N THR A 263 12.54 -17.24 3.01
CA THR A 263 12.19 -18.64 3.26
C THR A 263 13.41 -19.51 3.03
N GLY A 264 13.40 -20.74 3.55
CA GLY A 264 14.49 -21.70 3.35
C GLY A 264 15.52 -21.75 4.48
N PRO A 265 16.70 -22.37 4.24
CA PRO A 265 17.70 -22.59 5.27
C PRO A 265 18.34 -21.29 5.77
N ASP A 266 18.81 -21.29 7.02
CA ASP A 266 19.40 -20.13 7.70
C ASP A 266 20.51 -19.45 6.89
N LYS A 267 21.31 -20.23 6.15
CA LYS A 267 22.37 -19.69 5.27
C LYS A 267 21.84 -18.81 4.15
N ASP A 268 20.64 -19.11 3.62
CA ASP A 268 20.01 -18.34 2.55
C ASP A 268 19.26 -17.14 3.12
N VAL A 269 18.72 -17.26 4.33
CA VAL A 269 18.05 -16.18 5.07
C VAL A 269 19.07 -15.22 5.68
N LEU A 270 20.35 -15.54 5.64
CA LEU A 270 21.46 -14.83 6.31
C LEU A 270 21.24 -14.72 7.83
N ILE A 271 20.78 -15.80 8.44
CA ILE A 271 20.71 -15.98 9.89
C ILE A 271 22.01 -16.62 10.36
N GLY A 272 22.80 -15.85 11.09
CA GLY A 272 24.09 -16.25 11.62
C GLY A 272 24.13 -16.31 13.16
N PRO A 273 25.32 -16.47 13.74
CA PRO A 273 25.48 -16.54 15.21
C PRO A 273 25.07 -15.28 15.97
N SER A 274 25.00 -14.13 15.29
CA SER A 274 24.57 -12.86 15.88
C SER A 274 23.05 -12.75 16.02
N PHE A 275 22.28 -13.62 15.35
CA PHE A 275 20.82 -13.60 15.37
C PHE A 275 20.26 -13.95 16.76
N LYS A 276 19.43 -13.05 17.31
CA LYS A 276 18.83 -13.18 18.64
C LYS A 276 17.36 -12.79 18.60
N ALA A 277 16.49 -13.72 18.18
CA ALA A 277 15.06 -13.52 18.29
C ALA A 277 14.65 -13.36 19.76
N PHE A 278 13.79 -12.36 20.04
CA PHE A 278 13.29 -12.12 21.39
C PHE A 278 12.41 -13.27 21.89
N TYR A 279 11.48 -13.73 21.05
CA TYR A 279 10.51 -14.77 21.39
C TYR A 279 11.01 -16.17 21.11
N ALA A 280 10.63 -17.11 21.99
CA ALA A 280 10.99 -18.52 21.87
C ALA A 280 10.50 -19.14 20.54
N LYS A 281 9.32 -18.74 20.06
CA LYS A 281 8.75 -19.21 18.79
C LYS A 281 9.63 -18.93 17.57
N ASP A 282 10.47 -17.91 17.66
CA ASP A 282 11.35 -17.45 16.58
C ASP A 282 12.81 -17.90 16.76
N ARG A 283 13.05 -18.84 17.71
CA ARG A 283 14.35 -19.45 18.00
C ARG A 283 14.40 -20.87 17.49
N GLY A 284 15.44 -21.21 16.75
CA GLY A 284 15.65 -22.54 16.19
C GLY A 284 16.59 -22.49 15.02
N LYS A 285 16.95 -23.65 14.53
CA LYS A 285 17.80 -23.79 13.33
C LYS A 285 16.93 -24.12 12.13
N ASP A 286 17.23 -23.48 10.99
CA ASP A 286 16.57 -23.72 9.72
C ASP A 286 15.03 -23.66 9.82
N LEU A 287 14.50 -22.70 10.61
CA LEU A 287 13.05 -22.53 10.78
C LEU A 287 12.35 -22.20 9.45
N GLY A 288 13.02 -21.54 8.53
CA GLY A 288 12.51 -21.28 7.19
C GLY A 288 12.37 -22.54 6.32
N VAL A 289 12.82 -23.69 6.80
CA VAL A 289 12.61 -25.01 6.18
C VAL A 289 11.68 -25.85 7.05
N SER A 290 11.98 -25.98 8.35
CA SER A 290 11.30 -26.92 9.24
C SER A 290 9.85 -26.56 9.57
N THR A 291 9.43 -25.33 9.31
CA THR A 291 8.04 -24.85 9.47
C THR A 291 7.24 -24.85 8.17
N TRP A 292 7.75 -25.50 7.13
CA TRP A 292 7.13 -25.69 5.84
C TRP A 292 7.04 -27.19 5.49
N PRO A 293 6.07 -27.60 4.66
CA PRO A 293 6.14 -28.90 4.00
C PRO A 293 7.41 -29.02 3.14
N PRO A 294 7.88 -30.22 2.88
CA PRO A 294 9.07 -30.45 2.05
C PRO A 294 9.02 -29.64 0.74
N ASP A 295 10.07 -28.87 0.48
CA ASP A 295 10.28 -28.06 -0.73
C ASP A 295 9.31 -26.89 -0.98
N MET A 296 8.21 -26.77 -0.24
CA MET A 296 7.24 -25.67 -0.40
C MET A 296 7.86 -24.29 -0.15
N TRP A 297 8.86 -24.19 0.74
CA TRP A 297 9.59 -22.94 0.96
C TRP A 297 10.28 -22.37 -0.29
N LYS A 298 10.52 -23.20 -1.31
CA LYS A 298 11.14 -22.77 -2.59
C LYS A 298 10.22 -21.91 -3.44
N ILE A 299 8.91 -22.03 -3.22
CA ILE A 299 7.85 -21.31 -3.90
C ILE A 299 6.94 -20.62 -2.84
N GLY A 300 7.52 -20.31 -1.69
CA GLY A 300 6.78 -19.98 -0.47
C GLY A 300 6.37 -18.52 -0.31
N GLY A 301 6.51 -17.65 -1.30
CA GLY A 301 6.21 -16.24 -1.12
C GLY A 301 7.21 -15.53 -0.21
N GLY A 302 6.72 -14.64 0.67
CA GLY A 302 7.57 -13.84 1.55
C GLY A 302 8.28 -12.71 0.82
N THR A 303 7.70 -12.20 -0.27
CA THR A 303 8.30 -11.13 -1.09
C THR A 303 8.40 -9.81 -0.34
N MET A 304 9.36 -8.97 -0.70
CA MET A 304 9.59 -7.68 -0.07
C MET A 304 9.36 -6.54 -1.08
N TRP A 305 8.15 -6.04 -1.13
CA TRP A 305 7.73 -5.00 -2.07
C TRP A 305 7.31 -3.68 -1.40
N GLY A 306 7.54 -3.55 -0.08
CA GLY A 306 7.12 -2.42 0.73
C GLY A 306 8.25 -1.46 1.08
N TRP A 307 8.43 -1.18 2.37
CA TRP A 307 9.26 -0.08 2.87
C TRP A 307 10.42 -0.58 3.73
N ILE A 308 11.54 0.13 3.64
CA ILE A 308 12.73 -0.09 4.46
C ILE A 308 13.01 1.17 5.26
N SER A 309 13.22 1.04 6.58
CA SER A 309 13.70 2.10 7.45
C SER A 309 15.11 1.79 7.93
N TYR A 310 15.88 2.80 8.31
CA TYR A 310 17.26 2.64 8.79
C TYR A 310 17.49 3.45 10.06
N ASP A 311 18.07 2.81 11.07
CA ASP A 311 18.56 3.47 12.28
C ASP A 311 20.08 3.60 12.23
N PRO A 312 20.62 4.80 12.02
CA PRO A 312 22.08 5.01 11.95
C PRO A 312 22.79 4.79 13.29
N ALA A 313 22.09 4.92 14.43
CA ALA A 313 22.70 4.72 15.75
C ALA A 313 22.88 3.23 16.08
N LEU A 314 21.95 2.40 15.64
CA LEU A 314 22.02 0.93 15.81
C LEU A 314 22.70 0.25 14.61
N ASP A 315 22.87 0.96 13.50
CA ASP A 315 23.31 0.45 12.21
C ASP A 315 22.47 -0.74 11.73
N LEU A 316 21.15 -0.56 11.76
CA LEU A 316 20.18 -1.57 11.40
C LEU A 316 19.15 -1.02 10.41
N ILE A 317 18.88 -1.81 9.38
CA ILE A 317 17.69 -1.64 8.54
C ILE A 317 16.55 -2.48 9.11
N TYR A 318 15.33 -1.97 8.97
CA TYR A 318 14.07 -2.66 9.33
C TYR A 318 13.17 -2.71 8.14
N TYR A 319 12.61 -3.89 7.87
CA TYR A 319 11.65 -4.13 6.81
C TYR A 319 10.83 -5.37 7.12
N GLY A 320 9.81 -5.67 6.34
CA GLY A 320 9.03 -6.88 6.52
C GLY A 320 8.92 -7.71 5.26
N SER A 321 8.78 -9.01 5.41
CA SER A 321 8.47 -9.95 4.33
C SER A 321 6.96 -10.10 4.14
N GLY A 322 6.53 -10.42 2.93
CA GLY A 322 5.14 -10.61 2.54
C GLY A 322 4.54 -11.93 3.02
N ASN A 323 3.33 -12.19 2.57
CA ASN A 323 2.53 -13.37 2.87
C ASN A 323 3.20 -14.67 2.39
N PRO A 324 2.83 -15.84 2.96
CA PRO A 324 3.23 -17.13 2.40
C PRO A 324 2.37 -17.48 1.18
N GLY A 325 3.02 -18.07 0.15
CA GLY A 325 2.34 -18.57 -1.05
C GLY A 325 2.10 -20.09 -1.01
N PRO A 326 0.98 -20.59 -1.58
CA PRO A 326 -0.23 -19.86 -1.98
C PRO A 326 -1.07 -19.45 -0.75
N TRP A 327 -2.13 -18.66 -0.95
CA TRP A 327 -3.01 -18.25 0.17
C TRP A 327 -3.75 -19.43 0.79
N ASN A 328 -4.06 -20.47 -0.01
CA ASN A 328 -4.64 -21.72 0.50
C ASN A 328 -3.76 -22.36 1.57
N PRO A 329 -4.19 -22.41 2.85
CA PRO A 329 -3.37 -22.92 3.95
C PRO A 329 -3.23 -24.44 3.94
N ASP A 330 -4.17 -25.19 3.32
CA ASP A 330 -4.21 -26.65 3.38
C ASP A 330 -2.96 -27.29 2.77
N VAL A 331 -2.30 -26.61 1.82
CA VAL A 331 -1.11 -27.13 1.14
C VAL A 331 0.19 -26.79 1.84
N ARG A 332 0.16 -25.89 2.85
CA ARG A 332 1.37 -25.42 3.55
C ARG A 332 1.21 -25.34 5.07
N PRO A 333 0.83 -26.46 5.74
CA PRO A 333 0.75 -26.49 7.19
C PRO A 333 2.09 -26.08 7.84
N GLY A 334 2.01 -25.52 9.06
CA GLY A 334 3.13 -24.98 9.83
C GLY A 334 3.16 -23.46 9.84
N ASP A 335 4.07 -22.87 10.62
CA ASP A 335 4.15 -21.39 10.80
C ASP A 335 4.63 -20.65 9.55
N ASN A 336 5.18 -21.35 8.56
CA ASN A 336 5.68 -20.81 7.28
C ASN A 336 6.70 -19.66 7.48
N LYS A 337 7.70 -19.89 8.33
CA LYS A 337 8.77 -18.90 8.55
C LYS A 337 9.64 -18.75 7.31
N TRP A 338 10.06 -17.56 6.98
CA TRP A 338 9.90 -16.27 7.63
C TRP A 338 9.01 -15.33 6.79
N SER A 339 7.86 -15.82 6.35
CA SER A 339 6.82 -14.95 5.79
C SER A 339 6.24 -14.05 6.88
N THR A 340 5.60 -12.95 6.51
CA THR A 340 4.96 -11.96 7.41
C THR A 340 5.84 -11.57 8.62
N THR A 341 7.15 -11.38 8.36
CA THR A 341 8.16 -11.21 9.42
C THR A 341 8.84 -9.86 9.30
N ILE A 342 8.95 -9.13 10.42
CA ILE A 342 9.85 -7.98 10.51
C ILE A 342 11.27 -8.50 10.78
N PHE A 343 12.23 -8.03 9.97
CA PHE A 343 13.65 -8.26 10.18
C PHE A 343 14.37 -6.97 10.55
N ALA A 344 15.33 -7.09 11.48
CA ALA A 344 16.42 -6.14 11.66
C ALA A 344 17.69 -6.75 11.07
N ARG A 345 18.36 -6.04 10.14
CA ARG A 345 19.54 -6.54 9.45
C ARG A 345 20.65 -5.49 9.37
N ARG A 346 21.89 -5.95 9.25
CA ARG A 346 23.03 -5.10 8.90
C ARG A 346 22.95 -4.70 7.43
N PRO A 347 22.98 -3.40 7.08
CA PRO A 347 22.85 -2.98 5.69
C PRO A 347 24.03 -3.42 4.81
N GLU A 348 25.25 -3.51 5.37
CA GLU A 348 26.45 -3.85 4.61
C GLU A 348 26.52 -5.31 4.20
N THR A 349 26.05 -6.24 5.05
CA THR A 349 26.21 -7.69 4.89
C THR A 349 24.89 -8.43 4.67
N GLY A 350 23.76 -7.80 4.94
CA GLY A 350 22.46 -8.45 4.94
C GLY A 350 22.20 -9.39 6.13
N GLU A 351 23.18 -9.54 7.08
CA GLU A 351 23.04 -10.43 8.22
C GLU A 351 21.87 -10.03 9.13
N ALA A 352 20.98 -10.97 9.43
CA ALA A 352 19.86 -10.76 10.33
C ALA A 352 20.35 -10.67 11.80
N VAL A 353 19.87 -9.67 12.52
CA VAL A 353 20.15 -9.48 13.96
C VAL A 353 19.02 -10.00 14.82
N TRP A 354 17.79 -9.73 14.42
CA TRP A 354 16.59 -10.32 14.99
C TRP A 354 15.46 -10.39 13.94
N GLY A 355 14.47 -11.24 14.19
CA GLY A 355 13.24 -11.35 13.42
C GLY A 355 12.05 -11.57 14.35
N TYR A 356 10.90 -11.05 13.95
CA TYR A 356 9.62 -11.26 14.62
C TYR A 356 8.52 -11.51 13.59
N GLN A 357 7.96 -12.73 13.61
CA GLN A 357 6.84 -13.08 12.73
C GLN A 357 5.53 -12.54 13.31
N LEU A 358 4.85 -11.68 12.54
CA LEU A 358 3.63 -10.99 12.92
C LEU A 358 2.40 -11.90 12.87
N THR A 359 2.28 -12.68 11.78
CA THR A 359 1.15 -13.57 11.51
C THR A 359 1.67 -14.97 11.16
N PRO A 360 1.94 -15.84 12.16
CA PRO A 360 2.28 -17.24 11.88
C PRO A 360 1.17 -17.92 11.08
N HIS A 361 1.53 -18.74 10.09
CA HIS A 361 0.57 -19.44 9.24
C HIS A 361 -0.50 -18.50 8.66
N ASP A 362 -0.09 -17.36 8.12
CA ASP A 362 -1.04 -16.42 7.53
C ASP A 362 -1.88 -17.09 6.44
N VAL A 363 -3.19 -16.92 6.52
CA VAL A 363 -4.20 -17.56 5.67
C VAL A 363 -5.09 -16.54 4.94
N HIS A 364 -4.75 -15.23 5.06
CA HIS A 364 -5.59 -14.12 4.62
C HIS A 364 -4.88 -13.09 3.75
N ASP A 365 -3.61 -13.33 3.38
CA ASP A 365 -2.77 -12.37 2.67
C ASP A 365 -2.42 -11.13 3.52
N TYR A 366 -2.08 -11.33 4.80
CA TYR A 366 -1.67 -10.23 5.67
C TYR A 366 -0.16 -9.96 5.58
N ASP A 367 0.26 -9.47 4.41
CA ASP A 367 1.66 -9.10 4.15
C ASP A 367 2.31 -8.29 5.27
N GLY A 368 3.52 -8.65 5.60
CA GLY A 368 4.34 -7.93 6.56
C GLY A 368 5.17 -6.79 5.97
N ILE A 369 4.71 -6.09 4.91
CA ILE A 369 5.55 -5.15 4.13
C ILE A 369 5.39 -3.67 4.51
N ASN A 370 4.52 -3.35 5.45
CA ASN A 370 4.22 -1.97 5.84
C ASN A 370 5.45 -1.25 6.40
N GLU A 371 5.41 0.08 6.41
CA GLU A 371 6.50 0.93 6.90
C GLU A 371 6.76 0.74 8.40
N GLN A 372 8.00 0.92 8.81
CA GLN A 372 8.42 0.99 10.20
C GLN A 372 8.78 2.43 10.54
N ILE A 373 7.95 3.10 11.32
CA ILE A 373 8.22 4.47 11.78
C ILE A 373 9.11 4.39 13.02
N LEU A 374 10.37 4.84 12.90
CA LEU A 374 11.33 4.77 13.99
C LEU A 374 11.22 6.02 14.86
N ILE A 375 10.82 5.84 16.11
CA ILE A 375 10.69 6.93 17.07
C ILE A 375 11.17 6.52 18.46
N ASP A 376 11.34 7.52 19.32
CA ASP A 376 11.67 7.33 20.72
C ASP A 376 10.47 7.69 21.58
N LEU A 377 10.01 6.77 22.42
CA LEU A 377 8.84 6.94 23.26
C LEU A 377 9.18 6.81 24.75
N PRO A 378 8.60 7.69 25.61
CA PRO A 378 8.66 7.50 27.06
C PRO A 378 7.70 6.39 27.48
N ILE A 379 8.23 5.20 27.81
CA ILE A 379 7.46 4.04 28.24
C ILE A 379 8.03 3.51 29.54
N GLY A 380 7.18 3.39 30.58
CA GLY A 380 7.59 2.86 31.88
C GLY A 380 8.68 3.70 32.56
N GLY A 381 8.66 5.02 32.39
CA GLY A 381 9.62 5.94 33.00
C GLY A 381 10.99 6.00 32.34
N ARG A 382 11.18 5.34 31.21
CA ARG A 382 12.42 5.38 30.41
C ARG A 382 12.12 5.62 28.94
N THR A 383 13.08 6.19 28.21
CA THR A 383 13.00 6.30 26.76
C THR A 383 13.25 4.93 26.13
N ARG A 384 12.30 4.45 25.30
CA ARG A 384 12.41 3.23 24.50
C ARG A 384 12.62 3.62 23.04
N HIS A 385 13.60 3.00 22.40
CA HIS A 385 13.81 3.09 20.96
C HIS A 385 12.86 2.11 20.28
N VAL A 386 11.80 2.63 19.63
CA VAL A 386 10.75 1.77 19.07
C VAL A 386 10.59 1.96 17.57
N LEU A 387 10.06 0.95 16.93
CA LEU A 387 9.39 1.07 15.65
C LEU A 387 7.87 0.98 15.90
N VAL A 388 7.12 1.87 15.26
CA VAL A 388 5.66 1.86 15.25
C VAL A 388 5.21 1.40 13.87
N ARG A 389 4.33 0.41 13.86
CA ARG A 389 3.91 -0.23 12.63
C ARG A 389 2.41 -0.53 12.63
N PRO A 390 1.59 0.23 11.87
CA PRO A 390 0.26 -0.19 11.50
C PRO A 390 0.34 -1.38 10.52
N GLU A 391 -0.26 -2.51 10.88
CA GLU A 391 -0.10 -3.77 10.16
C GLU A 391 -1.40 -4.21 9.48
N ARG A 392 -1.30 -5.00 8.36
CA ARG A 392 -2.45 -5.56 7.64
C ARG A 392 -3.38 -6.36 8.54
N ASN A 393 -2.85 -7.13 9.49
CA ASN A 393 -3.64 -7.93 10.42
C ASN A 393 -4.51 -7.12 11.42
N GLY A 394 -4.50 -5.80 11.32
CA GLY A 394 -5.39 -4.90 12.04
C GLY A 394 -4.86 -4.34 13.35
N TYR A 395 -3.59 -4.55 13.67
CA TYR A 395 -2.97 -4.03 14.90
C TYR A 395 -1.89 -3.00 14.61
N VAL A 396 -1.83 -1.95 15.42
CA VAL A 396 -0.64 -1.07 15.50
C VAL A 396 0.31 -1.68 16.50
N TYR A 397 1.45 -2.13 16.01
CA TYR A 397 2.54 -2.66 16.83
C TYR A 397 3.48 -1.54 17.26
N VAL A 398 3.87 -1.56 18.53
CA VAL A 398 5.00 -0.81 19.08
C VAL A 398 6.04 -1.83 19.51
N ILE A 399 7.15 -1.87 18.81
CA ILE A 399 8.20 -2.89 19.00
C ILE A 399 9.50 -2.20 19.39
N ASP A 400 10.20 -2.70 20.40
CA ASP A 400 11.57 -2.28 20.71
C ASP A 400 12.48 -2.65 19.53
N ARG A 401 12.99 -1.63 18.83
CA ARG A 401 13.77 -1.84 17.59
C ARG A 401 15.17 -2.40 17.84
N THR A 402 15.61 -2.43 19.10
CA THR A 402 16.89 -3.03 19.48
C THR A 402 16.80 -4.56 19.60
N THR A 403 15.63 -5.07 20.03
CA THR A 403 15.49 -6.48 20.43
C THR A 403 14.41 -7.26 19.69
N GLY A 404 13.43 -6.58 19.09
CA GLY A 404 12.23 -7.20 18.52
C GLY A 404 11.13 -7.50 19.55
N GLU A 405 11.25 -7.00 20.81
CA GLU A 405 10.20 -7.12 21.84
C GLU A 405 8.95 -6.34 21.46
N VAL A 406 7.79 -6.97 21.38
CA VAL A 406 6.50 -6.30 21.23
C VAL A 406 6.10 -5.67 22.56
N ILE A 407 6.10 -4.33 22.61
CA ILE A 407 5.70 -3.56 23.80
C ILE A 407 4.18 -3.44 23.86
N SER A 408 3.55 -3.22 22.72
CA SER A 408 2.10 -3.22 22.58
C SER A 408 1.68 -3.58 21.15
N ALA A 409 0.48 -4.15 21.02
CA ALA A 409 -0.22 -4.37 19.76
C ALA A 409 -1.70 -4.11 20.02
N GLN A 410 -2.24 -3.02 19.47
CA GLN A 410 -3.62 -2.61 19.70
C GLN A 410 -4.38 -2.52 18.38
N PRO A 411 -5.64 -2.96 18.32
CA PRO A 411 -6.42 -2.89 17.09
C PRO A 411 -6.72 -1.43 16.72
N TYR A 412 -6.58 -1.09 15.43
CA TYR A 412 -6.91 0.23 14.87
C TYR A 412 -8.03 0.17 13.82
N GLY A 413 -8.63 -0.97 13.65
CA GLY A 413 -9.82 -1.23 12.85
C GLY A 413 -10.64 -2.36 13.47
N TYR A 414 -11.71 -2.76 12.79
CA TYR A 414 -12.48 -3.92 13.21
C TYR A 414 -11.75 -5.22 12.83
N VAL A 415 -11.44 -6.05 13.81
CA VAL A 415 -10.73 -7.32 13.65
C VAL A 415 -11.57 -8.45 14.23
N ASN A 416 -11.78 -9.53 13.46
CA ASN A 416 -12.36 -10.78 13.95
C ASN A 416 -11.59 -12.03 13.49
N SER A 417 -10.57 -11.85 12.61
CA SER A 417 -9.66 -12.91 12.19
C SER A 417 -8.71 -13.35 13.32
N SER A 418 -8.61 -12.54 14.37
CA SER A 418 -7.82 -12.81 15.58
C SER A 418 -8.39 -12.06 16.78
N SER A 419 -8.01 -12.45 17.99
CA SER A 419 -8.48 -11.84 19.24
C SER A 419 -7.42 -11.00 19.96
N GLY A 420 -6.22 -10.86 19.41
CA GLY A 420 -5.14 -10.06 19.97
C GLY A 420 -3.78 -10.69 19.81
N VAL A 421 -2.76 -9.98 20.33
CA VAL A 421 -1.38 -10.46 20.40
C VAL A 421 -0.99 -10.66 21.85
N ASP A 422 -0.56 -11.85 22.20
CA ASP A 422 0.05 -12.10 23.51
C ASP A 422 1.48 -11.56 23.52
N ILE A 423 1.67 -10.42 24.14
CA ILE A 423 2.98 -9.75 24.18
C ILE A 423 4.06 -10.51 24.96
N LYS A 424 3.69 -11.51 25.78
CA LYS A 424 4.67 -12.36 26.52
C LYS A 424 5.27 -13.43 25.62
N THR A 425 4.47 -14.00 24.75
CA THR A 425 4.88 -15.06 23.81
C THR A 425 5.14 -14.56 22.40
N GLY A 426 4.64 -13.36 22.05
CA GLY A 426 4.68 -12.79 20.72
C GLY A 426 3.73 -13.47 19.73
N LEU A 427 2.76 -14.25 20.22
CA LEU A 427 1.81 -14.98 19.37
C LEU A 427 0.56 -14.16 19.09
N LEU A 428 0.17 -14.12 17.82
CA LEU A 428 -1.15 -13.68 17.39
C LEU A 428 -2.16 -14.80 17.71
N ALA A 429 -3.22 -14.48 18.45
CA ALA A 429 -4.31 -15.39 18.77
C ALA A 429 -5.31 -15.45 17.60
N ALA A 430 -4.95 -16.19 16.54
CA ALA A 430 -5.78 -16.36 15.37
C ALA A 430 -7.14 -17.01 15.70
N ASN A 431 -8.20 -16.60 15.00
CA ASN A 431 -9.53 -17.16 15.14
C ASN A 431 -9.70 -18.35 14.17
N PRO A 432 -9.74 -19.61 14.64
CA PRO A 432 -9.84 -20.77 13.77
C PRO A 432 -11.16 -20.85 13.00
N GLU A 433 -12.24 -20.19 13.46
CA GLU A 433 -13.51 -20.12 12.74
C GLU A 433 -13.41 -19.27 11.45
N LYS A 434 -12.42 -18.38 11.41
CA LYS A 434 -12.15 -17.51 10.25
C LYS A 434 -11.10 -18.07 9.31
N ALA A 435 -10.54 -19.25 9.57
CA ALA A 435 -9.59 -19.91 8.67
C ALA A 435 -10.31 -20.57 7.49
N PRO A 436 -10.00 -20.19 6.23
CA PRO A 436 -10.53 -20.84 5.02
C PRO A 436 -9.91 -22.22 4.85
N ALA A 437 -10.59 -23.06 4.05
CA ALA A 437 -10.11 -24.37 3.62
C ALA A 437 -10.68 -24.70 2.25
N VAL A 438 -10.14 -25.71 1.59
CA VAL A 438 -10.65 -26.14 0.27
C VAL A 438 -12.13 -26.55 0.39
N GLY A 439 -12.99 -25.93 -0.45
CA GLY A 439 -14.42 -26.18 -0.50
C GLY A 439 -15.22 -25.65 0.70
N LYS A 440 -14.57 -24.87 1.58
CA LYS A 440 -15.22 -24.21 2.72
C LYS A 440 -15.25 -22.71 2.53
N VAL A 441 -16.43 -22.14 2.25
CA VAL A 441 -16.61 -20.69 2.26
C VAL A 441 -16.66 -20.19 3.69
N VAL A 442 -15.71 -19.33 4.07
CA VAL A 442 -15.70 -18.61 5.35
C VAL A 442 -16.14 -17.18 5.10
N ARG A 443 -17.11 -16.70 5.86
CA ARG A 443 -17.74 -15.41 5.65
C ARG A 443 -17.34 -14.39 6.70
N ASP A 444 -17.50 -13.11 6.31
CA ASP A 444 -17.34 -11.97 7.21
C ASP A 444 -15.98 -11.98 7.94
N ILE A 445 -14.90 -12.24 7.21
CA ILE A 445 -13.52 -12.14 7.72
C ILE A 445 -13.11 -10.67 7.70
N CYS A 446 -12.67 -10.14 8.82
CA CYS A 446 -12.21 -8.76 8.93
C CYS A 446 -10.88 -8.70 9.71
N PRO A 447 -9.90 -7.94 9.21
CA PRO A 447 -9.90 -7.21 7.94
C PRO A 447 -9.87 -8.12 6.71
N ALA A 448 -10.16 -7.56 5.53
CA ALA A 448 -10.02 -8.25 4.26
C ALA A 448 -8.53 -8.45 3.87
N ALA A 449 -8.26 -9.15 2.76
CA ALA A 449 -6.91 -9.45 2.27
C ALA A 449 -5.98 -8.23 2.18
N PRO A 450 -6.39 -7.04 1.69
CA PRO A 450 -5.52 -5.85 1.73
C PRO A 450 -5.25 -5.33 3.16
N GLY A 451 -5.73 -6.04 4.17
CA GLY A 451 -5.58 -5.69 5.58
C GLY A 451 -6.40 -4.48 6.02
N THR A 452 -6.22 -4.04 7.25
CA THR A 452 -6.71 -2.72 7.70
C THR A 452 -5.95 -1.61 7.00
N LYS A 453 -4.67 -1.82 6.64
CA LYS A 453 -3.83 -0.95 5.85
C LYS A 453 -2.95 -1.79 4.92
N ASP A 454 -2.85 -1.39 3.66
CA ASP A 454 -1.92 -1.98 2.70
C ASP A 454 -0.58 -1.21 2.68
N TRP A 455 0.06 -1.05 1.52
CA TRP A 455 1.36 -0.41 1.35
C TRP A 455 1.37 1.12 1.62
N GLN A 456 0.22 1.79 1.49
CA GLN A 456 0.14 3.26 1.61
C GLN A 456 0.70 3.74 2.95
N PRO A 457 1.74 4.62 2.93
CA PRO A 457 2.47 4.89 4.15
C PRO A 457 1.82 5.94 5.04
N SER A 458 1.90 5.70 6.34
CA SER A 458 1.57 6.63 7.41
C SER A 458 2.65 7.69 7.61
N ALA A 459 2.33 8.73 8.38
CA ALA A 459 3.29 9.75 8.79
C ALA A 459 3.27 9.95 10.32
N TYR A 460 4.38 10.41 10.89
CA TYR A 460 4.49 10.73 12.32
C TYR A 460 4.91 12.18 12.52
N SER A 461 4.22 12.90 13.42
CA SER A 461 4.62 14.25 13.81
C SER A 461 5.22 14.27 15.21
N PRO A 462 6.48 14.71 15.35
CA PRO A 462 7.07 14.92 16.68
C PRO A 462 6.41 16.07 17.46
N ARG A 463 5.68 16.95 16.77
CA ARG A 463 4.95 18.08 17.38
C ARG A 463 3.68 17.66 18.11
N THR A 464 3.01 16.63 17.58
CA THR A 464 1.77 16.11 18.16
C THR A 464 1.99 14.79 18.91
N GLY A 465 3.08 14.07 18.62
CA GLY A 465 3.34 12.73 19.11
C GLY A 465 2.41 11.68 18.48
N LEU A 466 1.78 11.99 17.35
CA LEU A 466 0.77 11.15 16.70
C LEU A 466 1.26 10.55 15.38
N VAL A 467 0.79 9.36 15.08
CA VAL A 467 0.90 8.70 13.78
C VAL A 467 -0.41 8.91 13.01
N TYR A 468 -0.32 9.33 11.77
CA TYR A 468 -1.47 9.57 10.87
C TYR A 468 -1.57 8.43 9.89
N ILE A 469 -2.64 7.64 9.99
CA ILE A 469 -2.79 6.35 9.32
C ILE A 469 -3.88 6.43 8.26
N PRO A 470 -3.53 6.36 6.96
CA PRO A 470 -4.49 6.14 5.89
C PRO A 470 -4.81 4.65 5.84
N HIS A 471 -6.09 4.27 5.97
CA HIS A 471 -6.44 2.86 6.00
C HIS A 471 -7.84 2.56 5.45
N GLN A 472 -8.18 1.29 5.35
CA GLN A 472 -9.46 0.79 4.86
C GLN A 472 -10.26 0.07 5.95
N ASN A 473 -11.57 0.08 5.80
CA ASN A 473 -12.52 -0.66 6.60
C ASN A 473 -13.25 -1.67 5.70
N LEU A 474 -12.58 -2.78 5.44
CA LEU A 474 -13.04 -3.81 4.52
C LEU A 474 -13.06 -5.18 5.21
N CYS A 475 -14.06 -5.99 4.83
CA CYS A 475 -14.17 -7.40 5.19
C CYS A 475 -14.28 -8.24 3.92
N MET A 476 -14.20 -9.57 4.04
CA MET A 476 -14.25 -10.48 2.91
C MET A 476 -14.94 -11.80 3.23
N ASP A 477 -15.37 -12.48 2.17
CA ASP A 477 -15.62 -13.91 2.17
C ASP A 477 -14.47 -14.59 1.44
N GLU A 478 -13.99 -15.73 1.94
CA GLU A 478 -12.92 -16.53 1.35
C GLU A 478 -13.32 -18.00 1.21
N GLU A 479 -12.81 -18.63 0.15
CA GLU A 479 -12.91 -20.06 -0.08
C GLU A 479 -11.59 -20.58 -0.63
N GLY A 480 -10.96 -21.53 0.06
CA GLY A 480 -9.79 -22.22 -0.45
C GLY A 480 -10.12 -23.04 -1.70
N VAL A 481 -9.28 -22.94 -2.72
CA VAL A 481 -9.39 -23.73 -3.95
C VAL A 481 -8.05 -24.41 -4.27
N ALA A 482 -8.10 -25.52 -4.98
CA ALA A 482 -6.89 -26.19 -5.44
C ALA A 482 -6.10 -25.27 -6.37
N ALA A 483 -4.79 -25.21 -6.18
CA ALA A 483 -3.86 -24.50 -7.05
C ALA A 483 -2.65 -25.38 -7.33
N ASN A 484 -2.14 -25.33 -8.57
CA ASN A 484 -0.93 -25.99 -8.98
C ASN A 484 0.11 -24.93 -9.37
N TYR A 485 1.32 -25.08 -8.90
CA TYR A 485 2.40 -24.19 -9.26
C TYR A 485 2.85 -24.38 -10.72
N ILE A 486 2.82 -23.31 -11.49
CA ILE A 486 3.44 -23.18 -12.80
C ILE A 486 4.17 -21.84 -12.79
N ALA A 487 5.48 -21.86 -13.01
CA ALA A 487 6.30 -20.65 -12.98
C ALA A 487 5.73 -19.54 -13.87
N GLY A 488 5.68 -18.30 -13.35
CA GLY A 488 5.16 -17.13 -14.06
C GLY A 488 3.65 -17.09 -14.25
N THR A 489 2.90 -17.93 -13.53
CA THR A 489 1.42 -17.91 -13.56
C THR A 489 0.85 -17.76 -12.15
N PRO A 490 -0.38 -17.23 -12.01
CA PRO A 490 -1.00 -17.06 -10.69
C PRO A 490 -1.10 -18.35 -9.88
N TYR A 491 -0.58 -18.32 -8.66
CA TYR A 491 -0.54 -19.41 -7.69
C TYR A 491 -1.19 -18.95 -6.37
N VAL A 492 -2.44 -18.49 -6.45
CA VAL A 492 -3.16 -17.90 -5.29
C VAL A 492 -3.87 -18.97 -4.47
N GLY A 493 -4.68 -19.82 -5.09
CA GLY A 493 -5.41 -20.90 -4.40
C GLY A 493 -6.54 -20.41 -3.49
N MET A 494 -7.13 -19.25 -3.79
CA MET A 494 -8.21 -18.64 -3.00
C MET A 494 -9.20 -17.91 -3.90
N ASN A 495 -10.48 -18.10 -3.64
CA ASN A 495 -11.54 -17.23 -4.13
C ASN A 495 -11.87 -16.20 -3.04
N VAL A 496 -11.88 -14.92 -3.41
CA VAL A 496 -12.08 -13.81 -2.48
C VAL A 496 -13.18 -12.89 -2.96
N LYS A 497 -14.00 -12.40 -2.04
CA LYS A 497 -15.00 -11.35 -2.29
C LYS A 497 -14.92 -10.31 -1.20
N ILE A 498 -14.44 -9.10 -1.53
CA ILE A 498 -14.24 -8.01 -0.58
C ILE A 498 -15.46 -7.08 -0.56
N PHE A 499 -15.82 -6.56 0.62
CA PHE A 499 -16.93 -5.63 0.82
C PHE A 499 -16.66 -4.69 2.01
N ALA A 500 -17.51 -3.66 2.17
CA ALA A 500 -17.38 -2.70 3.27
C ALA A 500 -17.53 -3.39 4.63
N GLY A 501 -16.67 -3.03 5.57
CA GLY A 501 -16.74 -3.48 6.95
C GLY A 501 -17.87 -2.82 7.74
N PRO A 502 -17.93 -3.04 9.08
CA PRO A 502 -18.96 -2.48 9.94
C PRO A 502 -19.07 -0.96 9.82
N GLY A 503 -20.30 -0.45 9.74
CA GLY A 503 -20.59 0.97 9.58
C GLY A 503 -20.68 1.46 8.14
N GLY A 504 -20.28 0.64 7.14
CA GLY A 504 -20.51 0.87 5.71
C GLY A 504 -19.54 1.83 5.02
N ASN A 505 -18.71 2.60 5.73
CA ASN A 505 -17.60 3.34 5.16
C ASN A 505 -16.49 2.35 4.75
N ARG A 506 -15.78 2.64 3.67
CA ARG A 506 -14.73 1.75 3.16
C ARG A 506 -13.33 2.25 3.47
N GLY A 507 -13.19 3.51 3.87
CA GLY A 507 -11.92 4.12 4.26
C GLY A 507 -12.00 4.86 5.57
N VAL A 508 -10.82 5.04 6.16
CA VAL A 508 -10.61 5.85 7.37
C VAL A 508 -9.27 6.56 7.26
N PHE A 509 -9.22 7.80 7.70
CA PHE A 509 -7.97 8.51 7.99
C PHE A 509 -7.98 8.88 9.46
N GLU A 510 -6.98 8.41 10.22
CA GLU A 510 -6.98 8.58 11.66
C GLU A 510 -5.64 9.08 12.21
N ALA A 511 -5.70 9.70 13.40
CA ALA A 511 -4.52 9.98 14.21
C ALA A 511 -4.47 9.01 15.40
N TRP A 512 -3.36 8.32 15.50
CA TRP A 512 -3.08 7.30 16.51
C TRP A 512 -1.98 7.76 17.47
N ASN A 513 -2.22 7.57 18.76
CA ASN A 513 -1.20 7.84 19.78
C ASN A 513 -0.44 6.55 20.11
N PRO A 514 0.82 6.38 19.66
CA PRO A 514 1.57 5.16 19.86
C PRO A 514 1.99 4.92 21.32
N ALA A 515 2.06 5.97 22.14
CA ALA A 515 2.39 5.83 23.56
C ALA A 515 1.24 5.28 24.40
N THR A 516 -0.01 5.54 23.99
CA THR A 516 -1.22 5.07 24.68
C THR A 516 -1.90 3.90 23.99
N GLY A 517 -1.54 3.63 22.71
CA GLY A 517 -2.18 2.60 21.88
C GLY A 517 -3.64 2.90 21.58
N ARG A 518 -3.99 4.18 21.30
CA ARG A 518 -5.38 4.60 21.08
C ARG A 518 -5.52 5.61 19.95
N GLU A 519 -6.65 5.53 19.26
CA GLU A 519 -7.14 6.56 18.34
C GLU A 519 -7.37 7.87 19.12
N VAL A 520 -6.98 8.99 18.51
CA VAL A 520 -7.23 10.35 19.00
C VAL A 520 -8.40 10.99 18.26
N TRP A 521 -8.43 10.84 16.95
CA TRP A 521 -9.51 11.22 16.06
C TRP A 521 -9.47 10.39 14.78
N SER A 522 -10.61 10.26 14.09
CA SER A 522 -10.72 9.60 12.80
C SER A 522 -11.73 10.29 11.88
N ILE A 523 -11.49 10.17 10.58
CA ILE A 523 -12.35 10.66 9.50
C ILE A 523 -12.75 9.44 8.66
N LYS A 524 -14.05 9.22 8.52
CA LYS A 524 -14.60 8.16 7.67
C LYS A 524 -14.70 8.64 6.24
N GLU A 525 -14.25 7.80 5.32
CA GLU A 525 -14.31 8.04 3.86
C GLU A 525 -15.16 6.98 3.18
N ASP A 526 -15.84 7.39 2.10
CA ASP A 526 -16.71 6.48 1.32
C ASP A 526 -15.91 5.38 0.62
N LEU A 527 -14.69 5.69 0.17
CA LEU A 527 -13.77 4.79 -0.52
C LEU A 527 -12.54 4.52 0.36
N PRO A 528 -11.81 3.41 0.15
CA PRO A 528 -10.54 3.18 0.84
C PRO A 528 -9.61 4.40 0.76
N VAL A 529 -8.89 4.72 1.84
CA VAL A 529 -7.84 5.73 1.80
C VAL A 529 -6.55 5.05 1.37
N TRP A 530 -6.26 5.10 0.07
CA TRP A 530 -5.17 4.34 -0.57
C TRP A 530 -3.94 5.19 -0.90
N SER A 531 -3.93 6.46 -0.52
CA SER A 531 -2.78 7.37 -0.68
C SER A 531 -1.85 7.31 0.52
N GLY A 532 -0.57 7.66 0.30
CA GLY A 532 0.32 8.00 1.40
C GLY A 532 -0.06 9.31 2.10
N THR A 533 0.59 9.59 3.22
CA THR A 533 0.38 10.77 4.06
C THR A 533 1.68 11.56 4.21
N VAL A 534 1.57 12.89 4.29
CA VAL A 534 2.64 13.80 4.75
C VAL A 534 2.11 14.68 5.87
N VAL A 535 2.93 14.92 6.89
CA VAL A 535 2.61 15.82 8.00
C VAL A 535 3.69 16.88 8.15
N THR A 536 3.29 18.12 8.54
CA THR A 536 4.18 19.29 8.54
C THR A 536 4.23 20.01 9.88
N ALA A 537 5.27 20.84 10.07
CA ALA A 537 5.37 21.72 11.24
C ALA A 537 4.29 22.83 11.26
N GLY A 538 3.54 23.02 10.18
CA GLY A 538 2.34 23.85 10.16
C GLY A 538 1.12 23.21 10.82
N ASP A 539 1.29 22.07 11.50
CA ASP A 539 0.24 21.24 12.13
C ASP A 539 -0.83 20.78 11.11
N LEU A 540 -0.40 20.46 9.88
CA LEU A 540 -1.24 19.93 8.80
C LEU A 540 -0.86 18.49 8.48
N ALA A 541 -1.88 17.64 8.26
CA ALA A 541 -1.73 16.35 7.62
C ALA A 541 -2.44 16.36 6.26
N PHE A 542 -1.74 15.87 5.21
CA PHE A 542 -2.27 15.80 3.84
C PHE A 542 -2.44 14.35 3.42
N TYR A 543 -3.56 14.05 2.77
CA TYR A 543 -3.83 12.75 2.17
C TYR A 543 -4.75 12.90 0.94
N GLY A 544 -4.81 11.86 0.12
CA GLY A 544 -5.67 11.80 -1.05
C GLY A 544 -6.76 10.74 -0.94
N THR A 545 -7.80 10.85 -1.75
CA THR A 545 -8.87 9.86 -1.85
C THR A 545 -8.91 9.23 -3.25
N MET A 546 -9.42 8.02 -3.36
CA MET A 546 -9.49 7.29 -4.64
C MET A 546 -10.41 7.97 -5.66
N ASP A 547 -11.34 8.82 -5.24
CA ASP A 547 -12.14 9.64 -6.14
C ASP A 547 -11.50 11.01 -6.45
N GLY A 548 -10.28 11.29 -5.99
CA GLY A 548 -9.46 12.42 -6.41
C GLY A 548 -9.53 13.67 -5.53
N TRP A 549 -10.04 13.60 -4.32
CA TRP A 549 -9.89 14.70 -3.38
C TRP A 549 -8.50 14.69 -2.74
N PHE A 550 -7.79 15.79 -2.83
CA PHE A 550 -6.59 16.05 -2.04
C PHE A 550 -6.99 16.93 -0.86
N LYS A 551 -6.75 16.47 0.35
CA LYS A 551 -7.26 17.05 1.59
C LYS A 551 -6.12 17.48 2.50
N ALA A 552 -6.30 18.62 3.21
CA ALA A 552 -5.48 19.05 4.32
C ALA A 552 -6.37 19.14 5.58
N VAL A 553 -5.95 18.47 6.63
CA VAL A 553 -6.65 18.46 7.92
C VAL A 553 -5.74 18.99 9.02
N ASP A 554 -6.34 19.58 10.04
CA ASP A 554 -5.63 19.93 11.28
C ASP A 554 -5.10 18.64 11.93
N ALA A 555 -3.80 18.56 12.11
CA ALA A 555 -3.14 17.36 12.61
C ALA A 555 -3.52 17.01 14.07
N ARG A 556 -4.01 17.97 14.86
CA ARG A 556 -4.40 17.76 16.26
C ARG A 556 -5.84 17.31 16.42
N THR A 557 -6.73 17.75 15.50
CA THR A 557 -8.18 17.62 15.68
C THR A 557 -8.87 16.81 14.57
N GLY A 558 -8.21 16.60 13.41
CA GLY A 558 -8.81 16.00 12.22
C GLY A 558 -9.76 16.93 11.45
N ALA A 559 -9.90 18.20 11.87
CA ALA A 559 -10.77 19.13 11.17
C ALA A 559 -10.30 19.35 9.74
N LEU A 560 -11.21 19.19 8.75
CA LEU A 560 -10.93 19.50 7.36
C LEU A 560 -10.76 21.01 7.19
N LEU A 561 -9.57 21.44 6.74
CA LEU A 561 -9.23 22.86 6.57
C LEU A 561 -9.19 23.28 5.11
N TRP A 562 -8.89 22.33 4.21
CA TRP A 562 -8.82 22.58 2.78
C TRP A 562 -8.95 21.28 2.00
N GLN A 563 -9.50 21.38 0.79
CA GLN A 563 -9.53 20.27 -0.18
C GLN A 563 -9.56 20.77 -1.62
N PHE A 564 -9.02 19.97 -2.51
CA PHE A 564 -9.00 20.21 -3.95
C PHE A 564 -9.34 18.94 -4.71
N LYS A 565 -10.21 19.04 -5.72
CA LYS A 565 -10.58 17.91 -6.58
C LYS A 565 -9.63 17.85 -7.78
N THR A 566 -8.85 16.78 -7.90
CA THR A 566 -8.00 16.50 -9.06
C THR A 566 -8.78 15.79 -10.16
N GLY A 567 -8.18 15.62 -11.34
CA GLY A 567 -8.82 14.97 -12.50
C GLY A 567 -8.93 13.44 -12.41
N SER A 568 -8.17 12.81 -11.49
CA SER A 568 -8.16 11.35 -11.28
C SER A 568 -8.04 11.05 -9.79
N GLY A 569 -8.23 9.79 -9.39
CA GLY A 569 -8.02 9.35 -8.03
C GLY A 569 -6.57 9.54 -7.58
N ILE A 570 -6.37 9.75 -6.27
CA ILE A 570 -5.06 9.93 -5.67
C ILE A 570 -4.74 8.67 -4.87
N ILE A 571 -3.74 7.94 -5.34
CA ILE A 571 -3.11 6.82 -4.63
C ILE A 571 -1.61 7.09 -4.42
N GLY A 572 -1.10 8.23 -4.89
CA GLY A 572 0.28 8.68 -4.73
C GLY A 572 0.58 9.18 -3.32
N GLN A 573 1.86 9.39 -3.08
CA GLN A 573 2.35 9.90 -1.81
C GLN A 573 2.59 11.42 -1.93
N PRO A 574 1.90 12.25 -1.14
CA PRO A 574 2.17 13.68 -1.11
C PRO A 574 3.52 13.98 -0.49
N ILE A 575 4.14 15.07 -0.95
CA ILE A 575 5.37 15.64 -0.37
C ILE A 575 5.21 17.13 -0.12
N THR A 576 6.09 17.70 0.69
CA THR A 576 6.24 19.15 0.82
C THR A 576 7.72 19.53 0.80
N TYR A 577 8.02 20.63 0.13
CA TYR A 577 9.41 21.05 -0.07
C TYR A 577 9.51 22.58 -0.14
N ARG A 578 10.75 23.11 -0.04
CA ARG A 578 11.04 24.51 -0.25
C ARG A 578 11.42 24.72 -1.73
N GLY A 579 10.67 25.58 -2.41
CA GLY A 579 10.96 25.97 -3.78
C GLY A 579 12.22 26.83 -3.91
N PRO A 580 12.71 27.01 -5.15
CA PRO A 580 13.87 27.88 -5.41
C PRO A 580 13.68 29.35 -5.01
N ASP A 581 12.43 29.79 -4.92
CA ASP A 581 12.00 31.11 -4.45
C ASP A 581 11.96 31.24 -2.92
N GLY A 582 12.27 30.16 -2.20
CA GLY A 582 12.29 30.11 -0.74
C GLY A 582 10.95 29.76 -0.09
N HIS A 583 9.86 29.68 -0.87
CA HIS A 583 8.52 29.38 -0.37
C HIS A 583 8.26 27.87 -0.24
N GLN A 584 7.29 27.52 0.60
CA GLN A 584 6.86 26.13 0.79
C GLN A 584 5.84 25.74 -0.28
N TYR A 585 6.05 24.56 -0.85
CA TYR A 585 5.16 23.90 -1.81
C TYR A 585 4.69 22.55 -1.27
N VAL A 586 3.52 22.11 -1.74
CA VAL A 586 3.01 20.76 -1.59
C VAL A 586 2.83 20.14 -2.96
N ALA A 587 3.22 18.90 -3.15
CA ALA A 587 3.08 18.20 -4.43
C ALA A 587 2.47 16.82 -4.24
N VAL A 588 1.64 16.39 -5.22
CA VAL A 588 1.05 15.05 -5.25
C VAL A 588 0.82 14.60 -6.69
N LEU A 589 1.01 13.31 -6.95
CA LEU A 589 0.61 12.65 -8.18
C LEU A 589 -0.84 12.17 -8.08
N SER A 590 -1.61 12.40 -9.14
CA SER A 590 -3.00 11.96 -9.29
C SER A 590 -3.08 11.05 -10.51
N GLY A 591 -3.45 9.81 -10.30
CA GLY A 591 -3.60 8.76 -11.30
C GLY A 591 -4.06 7.50 -10.61
N ILE A 592 -5.33 7.11 -10.82
CA ILE A 592 -5.94 5.93 -10.20
C ILE A 592 -5.40 4.64 -10.83
N GLY A 593 -5.19 3.62 -10.02
CA GLY A 593 -4.70 2.30 -10.36
C GLY A 593 -4.29 1.53 -9.11
N GLY A 594 -3.28 0.68 -9.22
CA GLY A 594 -2.94 -0.26 -8.19
C GLY A 594 -4.07 -1.29 -7.99
N TRP A 595 -3.95 -2.15 -7.01
CA TRP A 595 -4.96 -3.17 -6.73
C TRP A 595 -6.35 -2.56 -6.50
N ALA A 596 -6.46 -1.57 -5.63
CA ALA A 596 -7.73 -0.92 -5.29
C ALA A 596 -8.36 -0.15 -6.46
N GLY A 597 -7.54 0.39 -7.36
CA GLY A 597 -7.98 1.16 -8.53
C GLY A 597 -8.06 0.36 -9.83
N ALA A 598 -7.78 -0.94 -9.82
CA ALA A 598 -7.71 -1.79 -11.01
C ALA A 598 -9.00 -1.77 -11.86
N ILE A 599 -10.17 -1.62 -11.23
CA ILE A 599 -11.46 -1.50 -11.94
C ILE A 599 -11.47 -0.32 -12.92
N VAL A 600 -10.82 0.79 -12.59
CA VAL A 600 -10.71 1.97 -13.47
C VAL A 600 -9.51 1.82 -14.40
N ALA A 601 -8.32 1.57 -13.85
CA ALA A 601 -7.08 1.51 -14.63
C ALA A 601 -7.07 0.36 -15.64
N GLY A 602 -7.54 -0.82 -15.25
CA GLY A 602 -7.66 -2.02 -16.09
C GLY A 602 -8.95 -2.09 -16.90
N GLY A 603 -9.96 -1.25 -16.57
CA GLY A 603 -11.28 -1.34 -17.22
C GLY A 603 -12.01 -2.64 -16.92
N LEU A 604 -11.89 -3.15 -15.68
CA LEU A 604 -12.52 -4.41 -15.28
C LEU A 604 -14.04 -4.30 -15.19
N ASP A 605 -14.75 -5.40 -15.43
CA ASP A 605 -16.22 -5.42 -15.33
C ASP A 605 -16.65 -5.28 -13.87
N SER A 606 -17.41 -4.24 -13.56
CA SER A 606 -17.93 -3.98 -12.22
C SER A 606 -18.93 -5.04 -11.72
N ARG A 607 -19.43 -5.91 -12.60
CA ARG A 607 -20.32 -7.04 -12.27
C ARG A 607 -19.56 -8.28 -11.84
N ASP A 608 -18.28 -8.39 -12.20
CA ASP A 608 -17.43 -9.49 -11.77
C ASP A 608 -16.91 -9.23 -10.35
N SER A 609 -17.55 -9.87 -9.38
CA SER A 609 -17.21 -9.73 -7.96
C SER A 609 -15.88 -10.39 -7.57
N SER A 610 -15.29 -11.22 -8.44
CA SER A 610 -14.03 -11.91 -8.22
C SER A 610 -12.84 -11.18 -8.86
N ALA A 611 -13.10 -10.24 -9.77
CA ALA A 611 -12.06 -9.51 -10.46
C ALA A 611 -11.16 -8.73 -9.48
N ALA A 612 -9.88 -8.61 -9.82
CA ALA A 612 -8.84 -8.06 -8.96
C ALA A 612 -8.82 -8.71 -7.57
N ALA A 613 -8.85 -10.05 -7.53
CA ALA A 613 -8.90 -10.84 -6.30
C ALA A 613 -9.99 -10.34 -5.33
N GLY A 614 -11.19 -10.09 -5.85
CA GLY A 614 -12.36 -9.66 -5.09
C GLY A 614 -12.47 -8.17 -4.79
N PHE A 615 -11.45 -7.36 -5.09
CA PHE A 615 -11.47 -5.91 -4.76
C PHE A 615 -12.52 -5.13 -5.55
N VAL A 616 -12.79 -5.51 -6.81
CA VAL A 616 -13.83 -4.89 -7.65
C VAL A 616 -15.18 -4.86 -6.93
N ASN A 617 -15.51 -5.89 -6.16
CA ASN A 617 -16.77 -5.92 -5.40
C ASN A 617 -16.86 -4.79 -4.35
N ALA A 618 -15.74 -4.42 -3.73
CA ALA A 618 -15.71 -3.36 -2.72
C ALA A 618 -15.80 -1.95 -3.31
N VAL A 619 -15.41 -1.76 -4.59
CA VAL A 619 -15.29 -0.43 -5.20
C VAL A 619 -16.03 -0.32 -6.53
N ARG A 620 -17.15 -1.03 -6.69
CA ARG A 620 -17.96 -1.06 -7.95
C ARG A 620 -18.37 0.32 -8.47
N ASP A 621 -18.57 1.26 -7.57
CA ASP A 621 -18.99 2.63 -7.85
C ASP A 621 -17.82 3.56 -8.23
N LEU A 622 -16.57 3.12 -8.10
CA LEU A 622 -15.39 3.92 -8.39
C LEU A 622 -15.34 4.46 -9.84
N PRO A 623 -15.70 3.69 -10.89
CA PRO A 623 -15.71 4.20 -12.26
C PRO A 623 -16.68 5.36 -12.51
N SER A 624 -17.71 5.53 -11.67
CA SER A 624 -18.62 6.68 -11.73
C SER A 624 -18.10 7.91 -10.99
N ARG A 625 -17.05 7.78 -10.19
CA ARG A 625 -16.52 8.83 -9.32
C ARG A 625 -15.20 9.41 -9.80
N THR A 626 -14.44 8.65 -10.62
CA THR A 626 -13.13 9.06 -11.11
C THR A 626 -12.81 8.42 -12.46
N THR A 627 -11.80 8.97 -13.15
CA THR A 627 -11.33 8.49 -14.46
C THR A 627 -9.82 8.22 -14.40
N LYS A 628 -9.28 7.54 -15.41
CA LYS A 628 -7.83 7.39 -15.60
C LYS A 628 -7.15 8.76 -15.63
N GLY A 629 -5.89 8.81 -15.21
CA GLY A 629 -5.11 10.04 -15.23
C GLY A 629 -3.64 9.76 -14.94
N GLY A 630 -2.85 10.82 -15.01
CA GLY A 630 -1.41 10.79 -14.73
C GLY A 630 -0.88 12.22 -14.67
N MET A 631 -1.23 12.93 -13.60
CA MET A 631 -0.94 14.34 -13.44
C MET A 631 -0.25 14.62 -12.10
N LEU A 632 0.85 15.34 -12.15
CA LEU A 632 1.46 15.97 -10.99
C LEU A 632 0.79 17.33 -10.74
N TYR A 633 0.43 17.60 -9.50
CA TYR A 633 -0.08 18.90 -9.04
C TYR A 633 0.89 19.51 -8.03
N LEU A 634 1.21 20.79 -8.20
CA LEU A 634 1.95 21.61 -7.26
C LEU A 634 1.04 22.69 -6.69
N PHE A 635 1.08 22.82 -5.37
CA PHE A 635 0.28 23.79 -4.62
C PHE A 635 1.17 24.73 -3.83
N ALA A 636 0.79 26.01 -3.77
CA ALA A 636 1.40 27.05 -2.92
C ALA A 636 0.33 28.08 -2.46
N LEU A 637 0.71 28.98 -1.54
CA LEU A 637 -0.16 30.05 -1.02
C LEU A 637 -0.43 31.16 -2.03
#